data_dc6522a602b6db943be851d041e8b614
#
_entry.id   dc6522a602b6db943be851d041e8b614
#
_cell.length_a   1.000
_cell.length_b   1.000
_cell.length_c   1.000
_cell.angle_alpha   90.00
_cell.angle_beta   90.00
_cell.angle_gamma   90.00
#
_symmetry.space_group_name_H-M   'P 1'
#
loop_
_entity.id
_entity.type
_entity.pdbx_description
1 polymer ?
#
loop_
_entity_poly.entity_id
_entity_poly.type
_entity_poly.pdbx_seq_one_letter_code
_entity_poly.pdbx_strand_id
1 'polypeptide(L)'
;MASLSTKVKLYCEANSKVADFGPEGNITLQNDSDGKGDYIASWSVDGLTKPTDSQLASYDTAGNTEEKNNIVRATRKAAYGDIGDQLDEIYKDIDAWKTRIKAVKDANPKE
;
A
#
# COMPACT_ATOMS: atom_id res chain seq x y z
N MET A 1 8.67 -8.63 6.44
CA MET A 1 7.69 -9.55 5.85
C MET A 1 6.38 -8.81 5.58
N ALA A 2 5.85 -8.91 4.37
CA ALA A 2 4.61 -8.22 4.02
C ALA A 2 3.41 -8.82 4.76
N SER A 3 2.40 -7.99 5.07
CA SER A 3 1.17 -8.46 5.69
C SER A 3 0.36 -9.32 4.71
N LEU A 4 -0.51 -10.16 5.24
CA LEU A 4 -1.37 -11.02 4.41
C LEU A 4 -2.28 -10.19 3.50
N SER A 5 -2.86 -9.10 4.01
CA SER A 5 -3.71 -8.22 3.21
C SER A 5 -2.97 -7.64 2.00
N THR A 6 -1.73 -7.22 2.16
CA THR A 6 -0.91 -6.68 1.07
C THR A 6 -0.63 -7.76 0.01
N LYS A 7 -0.25 -8.96 0.43
CA LYS A 7 0.02 -10.09 -0.48
C LYS A 7 -1.25 -10.50 -1.25
N VAL A 8 -2.38 -10.58 -0.58
CA VAL A 8 -3.67 -10.90 -1.21
C VAL A 8 -4.07 -9.82 -2.22
N LYS A 9 -3.92 -8.56 -1.85
CA LYS A 9 -4.18 -7.43 -2.76
C LYS A 9 -3.34 -7.55 -4.02
N LEU A 10 -2.05 -7.79 -3.91
CA LEU A 10 -1.15 -7.92 -5.06
C LEU A 10 -1.50 -9.13 -5.92
N TYR A 11 -1.87 -10.25 -5.30
CA TYR A 11 -2.34 -11.43 -6.02
C TYR A 11 -3.57 -11.12 -6.87
N CYS A 12 -4.55 -10.43 -6.28
CA CYS A 12 -5.76 -10.04 -7.02
C CYS A 12 -5.43 -9.08 -8.17
N GLU A 13 -4.61 -8.07 -7.92
CA GLU A 13 -4.22 -7.09 -8.94
C GLU A 13 -3.48 -7.74 -10.11
N ALA A 14 -2.60 -8.71 -9.82
CA ALA A 14 -1.85 -9.45 -10.84
C ALA A 14 -2.78 -10.26 -11.75
N ASN A 15 -3.98 -10.60 -11.27
CA ASN A 15 -4.99 -11.36 -12.00
C ASN A 15 -6.17 -10.47 -12.46
N SER A 16 -5.98 -9.16 -12.47
CA SER A 16 -6.98 -8.15 -12.89
C SER A 16 -8.27 -8.21 -12.06
N LYS A 17 -8.14 -8.50 -10.77
CA LYS A 17 -9.25 -8.51 -9.80
C LYS A 17 -9.01 -7.48 -8.72
N VAL A 18 -10.09 -7.11 -8.03
CA VAL A 18 -10.06 -6.15 -6.92
C VAL A 18 -10.28 -6.91 -5.60
N ALA A 19 -9.38 -6.73 -4.64
CA ALA A 19 -9.54 -7.26 -3.29
C ALA A 19 -10.40 -6.31 -2.47
N ASP A 20 -11.51 -6.83 -1.93
CA ASP A 20 -12.39 -6.05 -1.06
C ASP A 20 -12.52 -6.78 0.28
N PHE A 21 -11.93 -6.17 1.32
CA PHE A 21 -11.88 -6.73 2.67
C PHE A 21 -13.00 -6.20 3.57
N GLY A 22 -13.93 -5.42 3.04
CA GLY A 22 -15.03 -4.86 3.81
C GLY A 22 -16.06 -5.89 4.25
N PRO A 23 -17.04 -5.50 5.10
CA PRO A 23 -18.06 -6.44 5.62
C PRO A 23 -18.88 -7.15 4.54
N GLU A 24 -19.09 -6.49 3.40
CA GLU A 24 -19.80 -7.04 2.25
C GLU A 24 -18.84 -7.35 1.10
N GLY A 25 -17.53 -7.41 1.41
CA GLY A 25 -16.51 -7.65 0.40
C GLY A 25 -16.38 -9.11 -0.01
N ASN A 26 -15.52 -9.36 -0.99
CA ASN A 26 -15.30 -10.69 -1.56
C ASN A 26 -14.23 -11.50 -0.83
N ILE A 27 -13.55 -10.93 0.14
CA ILE A 27 -12.48 -11.59 0.91
C ILE A 27 -12.62 -11.23 2.39
N THR A 28 -12.52 -12.23 3.25
CA THR A 28 -12.47 -12.04 4.71
C THR A 28 -11.16 -12.61 5.23
N LEU A 29 -10.39 -11.78 5.92
CA LEU A 29 -9.19 -12.21 6.65
C LEU A 29 -9.52 -12.30 8.13
N GLN A 30 -8.89 -13.22 8.83
CA GLN A 30 -9.13 -13.45 10.26
C GLN A 30 -7.84 -13.81 10.98
N ASN A 31 -7.78 -13.41 12.25
CA ASN A 31 -6.70 -13.79 13.16
C ASN A 31 -7.35 -14.27 14.46
N ASP A 32 -7.11 -15.52 14.84
CA ASP A 32 -7.72 -16.13 16.02
C ASP A 32 -6.91 -15.90 17.30
N SER A 33 -5.86 -15.08 17.22
CA SER A 33 -4.97 -14.79 18.36
C SER A 33 -4.34 -16.05 18.96
N ASP A 34 -4.05 -17.04 18.10
CA ASP A 34 -3.47 -18.33 18.50
C ASP A 34 -1.96 -18.44 18.18
N GLY A 35 -1.35 -17.32 17.75
CA GLY A 35 0.06 -17.28 17.37
C GLY A 35 0.33 -17.74 15.94
N LYS A 36 -0.68 -18.16 15.20
CA LYS A 36 -0.54 -18.60 13.79
C LYS A 36 -0.67 -17.47 12.77
N GLY A 37 -1.05 -16.28 13.22
CA GLY A 37 -1.18 -15.11 12.38
C GLY A 37 -2.49 -15.04 11.61
N ASP A 38 -2.53 -14.16 10.61
CA ASP A 38 -3.72 -13.93 9.80
C ASP A 38 -3.90 -15.05 8.76
N TYR A 39 -5.15 -15.33 8.43
CA TYR A 39 -5.47 -16.29 7.37
C TYR A 39 -6.73 -15.85 6.61
N ILE A 40 -6.94 -16.43 5.43
CA ILE A 40 -8.12 -16.15 4.62
C ILE A 40 -9.27 -17.01 5.13
N ALA A 41 -10.25 -16.36 5.79
CA ALA A 41 -11.41 -17.06 6.33
C ALA A 41 -12.50 -17.29 5.27
N SER A 42 -12.61 -16.40 4.28
CA SER A 42 -13.61 -16.46 3.22
C SER A 42 -13.02 -15.91 1.92
N TRP A 43 -13.35 -16.58 0.80
CA TRP A 43 -12.91 -16.17 -0.54
C TRP A 43 -14.08 -16.30 -1.52
N SER A 44 -14.43 -15.20 -2.16
CA SER A 44 -15.55 -15.13 -3.12
C SER A 44 -15.21 -14.28 -4.35
N VAL A 45 -13.95 -14.32 -4.80
CA VAL A 45 -13.53 -13.59 -5.98
C VAL A 45 -13.89 -14.38 -7.24
N ASP A 46 -14.77 -13.84 -8.07
CA ASP A 46 -15.21 -14.48 -9.30
C ASP A 46 -14.05 -14.67 -10.28
N GLY A 47 -13.93 -15.89 -10.81
CA GLY A 47 -12.91 -16.20 -11.82
C GLY A 47 -11.49 -16.30 -11.30
N LEU A 48 -11.28 -16.25 -9.99
CA LEU A 48 -9.96 -16.35 -9.38
C LEU A 48 -10.02 -17.30 -8.19
N THR A 49 -9.16 -18.31 -8.21
CA THR A 49 -9.05 -19.29 -7.13
C THR A 49 -8.33 -18.68 -5.91
N LYS A 50 -8.76 -19.07 -4.71
CA LYS A 50 -8.07 -18.71 -3.48
C LYS A 50 -6.56 -19.03 -3.59
N PRO A 51 -5.66 -18.10 -3.26
CA PRO A 51 -4.23 -18.35 -3.38
C PRO A 51 -3.74 -19.39 -2.37
N THR A 52 -2.75 -20.17 -2.78
CA THR A 52 -2.03 -21.08 -1.88
C THR A 52 -0.98 -20.29 -1.09
N ASP A 53 -0.44 -20.90 -0.05
CA ASP A 53 0.65 -20.30 0.74
C ASP A 53 1.87 -20.00 -0.14
N SER A 54 2.20 -20.88 -1.09
CA SER A 54 3.29 -20.68 -2.05
C SER A 54 3.05 -19.48 -2.95
N GLN A 55 1.82 -19.31 -3.43
CA GLN A 55 1.45 -18.17 -4.27
C GLN A 55 1.56 -16.86 -3.47
N LEU A 56 1.08 -16.84 -2.24
CA LEU A 56 1.20 -15.67 -1.37
C LEU A 56 2.67 -15.37 -1.06
N ALA A 57 3.49 -16.37 -0.78
CA ALA A 57 4.91 -16.19 -0.51
C ALA A 57 5.64 -15.55 -1.69
N SER A 58 5.21 -15.81 -2.92
CA SER A 58 5.81 -15.21 -4.13
C SER A 58 5.61 -13.69 -4.20
N TYR A 59 4.66 -13.14 -3.44
CA TYR A 59 4.40 -11.70 -3.37
C TYR A 59 5.03 -11.03 -2.15
N ASP A 60 5.80 -11.75 -1.33
CA ASP A 60 6.37 -11.19 -0.11
C ASP A 60 7.33 -10.03 -0.40
N THR A 61 8.25 -10.19 -1.35
CA THR A 61 9.20 -9.13 -1.73
C THR A 61 8.48 -7.92 -2.30
N ALA A 62 7.55 -8.12 -3.25
CA ALA A 62 6.77 -7.03 -3.83
C ALA A 62 5.90 -6.35 -2.78
N GLY A 63 5.33 -7.12 -1.84
CA GLY A 63 4.54 -6.60 -0.73
C GLY A 63 5.37 -5.76 0.23
N ASN A 64 6.59 -6.17 0.54
CA ASN A 64 7.51 -5.38 1.36
C ASN A 64 7.83 -4.05 0.70
N THR A 65 8.10 -4.04 -0.60
CA THR A 65 8.35 -2.82 -1.38
C THR A 65 7.13 -1.92 -1.39
N GLU A 66 5.93 -2.47 -1.59
CA GLU A 66 4.67 -1.72 -1.57
C GLU A 66 4.45 -1.06 -0.21
N GLU A 67 4.65 -1.79 0.89
CA GLU A 67 4.48 -1.25 2.24
C GLU A 67 5.50 -0.16 2.55
N LYS A 68 6.77 -0.34 2.15
CA LYS A 68 7.79 0.70 2.30
C LYS A 68 7.44 1.96 1.51
N ASN A 69 7.00 1.79 0.25
CA ASN A 69 6.61 2.93 -0.59
C ASN A 69 5.39 3.66 -0.04
N ASN A 70 4.45 2.93 0.58
CA ASN A 70 3.30 3.55 1.25
C ASN A 70 3.75 4.43 2.42
N ILE A 71 4.72 3.97 3.20
CA ILE A 71 5.31 4.76 4.29
C ILE A 71 6.01 6.00 3.73
N VAL A 72 6.78 5.84 2.64
CA VAL A 72 7.46 6.96 1.97
C VAL A 72 6.45 7.99 1.47
N ARG A 73 5.36 7.56 0.84
CA ARG A 73 4.30 8.46 0.37
C ARG A 73 3.67 9.24 1.52
N ALA A 74 3.39 8.58 2.64
CA ALA A 74 2.82 9.23 3.83
C ALA A 74 3.81 10.24 4.43
N THR A 75 5.10 9.89 4.50
CA THR A 75 6.15 10.78 5.00
C THR A 75 6.30 12.00 4.10
N ARG A 76 6.32 11.81 2.78
CA ARG A 76 6.38 12.92 1.82
C ARG A 76 5.19 13.84 1.93
N LYS A 77 3.97 13.28 2.03
CA LYS A 77 2.74 14.05 2.17
C LYS A 77 2.77 14.93 3.41
N ALA A 78 3.21 14.37 4.55
CA ALA A 78 3.33 15.14 5.79
C ALA A 78 4.36 16.27 5.65
N ALA A 79 5.50 16.00 4.99
CA ALA A 79 6.56 16.99 4.78
C ALA A 79 6.19 18.08 3.77
N TYR A 80 5.33 17.77 2.78
CA TYR A 80 4.85 18.77 1.81
C TYR A 80 3.95 19.80 2.46
N GLY A 81 3.20 19.43 3.49
CA GLY A 81 2.28 20.29 4.21
C GLY A 81 0.92 20.40 3.53
N ASP A 82 0.11 21.35 4.01
CA ASP A 82 -1.23 21.60 3.50
C ASP A 82 -1.19 22.10 2.06
N ILE A 83 -2.16 21.67 1.23
CA ILE A 83 -2.21 22.06 -0.18
C ILE A 83 -2.41 23.56 -0.35
N GLY A 84 -3.19 24.20 0.52
CA GLY A 84 -3.38 25.64 0.51
C GLY A 84 -2.08 26.40 0.76
N ASP A 85 -1.31 25.93 1.74
CA ASP A 85 0.01 26.51 2.04
C ASP A 85 0.99 26.31 0.88
N GLN A 86 0.96 25.16 0.22
CA GLN A 86 1.77 24.91 -0.97
C GLN A 86 1.42 25.83 -2.12
N LEU A 87 0.12 26.10 -2.34
CA LEU A 87 -0.32 27.04 -3.37
C LEU A 87 0.19 28.45 -3.08
N ASP A 88 0.19 28.87 -1.81
CA ASP A 88 0.76 30.15 -1.42
C ASP A 88 2.28 30.22 -1.68
N GLU A 89 3.01 29.13 -1.39
CA GLU A 89 4.44 29.05 -1.70
C GLU A 89 4.69 29.21 -3.19
N ILE A 90 3.93 28.53 -4.03
CA ILE A 90 4.04 28.60 -5.49
C ILE A 90 3.79 30.03 -5.98
N TYR A 91 2.77 30.67 -5.44
CA TYR A 91 2.44 32.04 -5.78
C TYR A 91 3.55 33.03 -5.42
N LYS A 92 4.17 32.85 -4.25
CA LYS A 92 5.24 33.75 -3.76
C LYS A 92 6.56 33.50 -4.46
N ASP A 93 6.97 32.23 -4.60
CA ASP A 93 8.23 31.84 -5.23
C ASP A 93 8.18 30.36 -5.62
N ILE A 94 7.85 30.11 -6.86
CA ILE A 94 7.72 28.75 -7.39
C ILE A 94 9.07 27.99 -7.37
N ASP A 95 10.18 28.68 -7.55
CA ASP A 95 11.51 28.04 -7.55
C ASP A 95 11.88 27.56 -6.14
N ALA A 96 11.57 28.33 -5.12
CA ALA A 96 11.77 27.90 -3.72
C ALA A 96 10.90 26.70 -3.38
N TRP A 97 9.64 26.69 -3.82
CA TRP A 97 8.74 25.56 -3.63
C TRP A 97 9.29 24.29 -4.33
N LYS A 98 9.72 24.39 -5.58
CA LYS A 98 10.31 23.27 -6.32
C LYS A 98 11.54 22.71 -5.62
N THR A 99 12.41 23.57 -5.10
CA THR A 99 13.61 23.16 -4.35
C THR A 99 13.23 22.42 -3.09
N ARG A 100 12.23 22.90 -2.34
CA ARG A 100 11.74 22.24 -1.14
C ARG A 100 11.15 20.86 -1.43
N ILE A 101 10.30 20.76 -2.46
CA ILE A 101 9.68 19.49 -2.84
C ILE A 101 10.74 18.48 -3.30
N LYS A 102 11.73 18.92 -4.07
CA LYS A 102 12.85 18.08 -4.49
C LYS A 102 13.62 17.54 -3.28
N ALA A 103 13.91 18.40 -2.30
CA ALA A 103 14.61 18.00 -1.08
C ALA A 103 13.84 16.94 -0.29
N VAL A 104 12.49 17.07 -0.21
CA VAL A 104 11.64 16.07 0.45
C VAL A 104 11.71 14.73 -0.29
N LYS A 105 11.64 14.74 -1.61
CA LYS A 105 11.73 13.52 -2.42
C LYS A 105 13.10 12.86 -2.29
N ASP A 106 14.18 13.65 -2.30
CA ASP A 106 15.54 13.12 -2.17
C ASP A 106 15.79 12.53 -0.78
N ALA A 107 15.18 13.09 0.27
CA ALA A 107 15.25 12.57 1.63
C ALA A 107 14.41 11.31 1.84
N ASN A 108 13.39 11.06 1.01
CA ASN A 108 12.42 9.96 1.13
C ASN A 108 12.28 9.21 -0.19
N PRO A 109 13.34 8.54 -0.67
CA PRO A 109 13.30 7.86 -1.97
C PRO A 109 12.40 6.62 -1.92
N LYS A 110 11.72 6.34 -3.02
CA LYS A 110 10.99 5.08 -3.22
C LYS A 110 11.95 4.01 -3.72
N GLU A 111 11.64 2.78 -3.37
CA GLU A 111 12.33 1.60 -3.91
C GLU A 111 11.76 1.21 -5.28
#